data_ecfd2c710f8cc0a27b6223d10b4e855b
#
_entry.id   ecfd2c710f8cc0a27b6223d10b4e855b
#
_cell.length_a   1.000
_cell.length_b   1.000
_cell.length_c   1.000
_cell.angle_alpha   90.00
_cell.angle_beta   90.00
_cell.angle_gamma   90.00
#
_symmetry.space_group_name_H-M   'P 1'
#
loop_
_entity.id
_entity.type
_entity.pdbx_description
1 polymer ?
#
loop_
_entity_poly.entity_id
_entity_poly.type
_entity_poly.pdbx_seq_one_letter_code
_entity_poly.pdbx_strand_id
1 'polypeptide(L)'
;MYDVIIIGAGPAGISASLYVKRANKSVLVLYSGESQLEKAHLIDNYYGFPNGISGKQLFEDGIAQAEALGVEVKKEEALHVSMNAEMRWDVATTEGSYEAGALIISTGNKKLKPNIKGIEAFEGKGVSYCAICDGFFYRKKAVAVIGSGDYALSEAADLENIVEKLTVLTNGKPAPNGCKYNVIEKKIKEIKGDERVGCVEFEDGESLEVNGVFVAEGVAGGADFAKKIGIATEGDTIKTDSHMATNVPGVFACGNVTGGLLQVCKAVYEGAEAGLSAVNFLKEK
;
A
#
# COMPACT_ATOMS: atom_id res chain seq x y z
N MET A 1 0.16 12.35 -17.48
CA MET A 1 -0.42 11.08 -17.97
C MET A 1 0.70 10.14 -18.38
N TYR A 2 0.69 8.89 -17.92
CA TYR A 2 1.70 7.87 -18.18
C TYR A 2 1.08 6.66 -18.87
N ASP A 3 1.90 5.84 -19.55
CA ASP A 3 1.46 4.52 -20.02
C ASP A 3 1.31 3.57 -18.83
N VAL A 4 2.28 3.57 -17.89
CA VAL A 4 2.29 2.71 -16.71
C VAL A 4 2.66 3.51 -15.46
N ILE A 5 1.91 3.30 -14.36
CA ILE A 5 2.33 3.70 -13.02
C ILE A 5 2.70 2.46 -12.22
N ILE A 6 3.82 2.51 -11.51
CA ILE A 6 4.33 1.44 -10.65
C ILE A 6 4.34 1.95 -9.21
N ILE A 7 3.68 1.24 -8.30
CA ILE A 7 3.67 1.57 -6.87
C ILE A 7 4.65 0.66 -6.15
N GLY A 8 5.78 1.23 -5.76
CA GLY A 8 6.90 0.57 -5.08
C GLY A 8 8.18 0.59 -5.90
N ALA A 9 9.28 1.12 -5.33
CA ALA A 9 10.61 1.19 -5.95
C ALA A 9 11.56 0.09 -5.45
N GLY A 10 11.04 -1.01 -4.90
CA GLY A 10 11.84 -2.19 -4.59
C GLY A 10 12.35 -2.90 -5.85
N PRO A 11 13.11 -4.01 -5.71
CA PRO A 11 13.68 -4.74 -6.86
C PRO A 11 12.66 -5.11 -7.93
N ALA A 12 11.42 -5.44 -7.53
CA ALA A 12 10.35 -5.77 -8.46
C ALA A 12 9.88 -4.55 -9.28
N GLY A 13 9.57 -3.43 -8.61
CA GLY A 13 9.09 -2.23 -9.30
C GLY A 13 10.13 -1.60 -10.19
N ILE A 14 11.38 -1.53 -9.72
CA ILE A 14 12.48 -1.05 -10.56
C ILE A 14 12.68 -1.97 -11.77
N SER A 15 12.73 -3.29 -11.57
CA SER A 15 12.84 -4.23 -12.69
C SER A 15 11.72 -4.02 -13.71
N ALA A 16 10.45 -3.92 -13.26
CA ALA A 16 9.31 -3.66 -14.13
C ALA A 16 9.50 -2.37 -14.94
N SER A 17 9.94 -1.29 -14.29
CA SER A 17 10.13 0.02 -14.93
C SER A 17 11.15 -0.01 -16.07
N LEU A 18 12.23 -0.79 -15.92
CA LEU A 18 13.25 -0.95 -16.94
C LEU A 18 12.67 -1.58 -18.23
N TYR A 19 11.84 -2.61 -18.11
CA TYR A 19 11.22 -3.27 -19.27
C TYR A 19 10.14 -2.40 -19.92
N VAL A 20 9.33 -1.70 -19.14
CA VAL A 20 8.35 -0.73 -19.64
C VAL A 20 9.06 0.39 -20.42
N LYS A 21 10.12 0.97 -19.86
CA LYS A 21 10.87 2.05 -20.50
C LYS A 21 11.57 1.59 -21.76
N ARG A 22 12.19 0.40 -21.78
CA ARG A 22 12.83 -0.18 -22.97
C ARG A 22 11.84 -0.49 -24.09
N ALA A 23 10.57 -0.67 -23.78
CA ALA A 23 9.48 -0.77 -24.76
C ALA A 23 8.99 0.59 -25.28
N ASN A 24 9.73 1.67 -24.99
CA ASN A 24 9.41 3.05 -25.37
C ASN A 24 8.07 3.55 -24.82
N LYS A 25 7.73 3.13 -23.59
CA LYS A 25 6.54 3.58 -22.86
C LYS A 25 6.92 4.56 -21.76
N SER A 26 6.02 5.51 -21.49
CA SER A 26 6.16 6.42 -20.36
C SER A 26 5.83 5.70 -19.05
N VAL A 27 6.69 5.82 -18.04
CA VAL A 27 6.53 5.12 -16.77
C VAL A 27 6.89 6.04 -15.61
N LEU A 28 6.02 6.00 -14.58
CA LEU A 28 6.24 6.64 -13.30
C LEU A 28 6.36 5.58 -12.22
N VAL A 29 7.40 5.66 -11.40
CA VAL A 29 7.55 4.85 -10.19
C VAL A 29 7.32 5.73 -8.97
N LEU A 30 6.35 5.32 -8.13
CA LEU A 30 6.01 5.98 -6.87
C LEU A 30 6.47 5.12 -5.69
N TYR A 31 7.09 5.73 -4.69
CA TYR A 31 7.46 5.01 -3.47
C TYR A 31 7.46 5.92 -2.25
N SER A 32 7.30 5.34 -1.06
CA SER A 32 7.36 6.06 0.21
C SER A 32 8.10 5.27 1.28
N GLY A 33 8.65 6.00 2.24
CA GLY A 33 9.37 5.43 3.38
C GLY A 33 10.64 4.65 2.99
N GLU A 34 11.05 3.74 3.88
CA GLU A 34 12.22 2.88 3.69
C GLU A 34 11.80 1.54 3.05
N SER A 35 12.58 1.06 2.11
CA SER A 35 12.43 -0.27 1.54
C SER A 35 12.82 -1.35 2.57
N GLN A 36 12.14 -2.50 2.54
CA GLN A 36 12.58 -3.67 3.34
C GLN A 36 13.99 -4.13 2.93
N LEU A 37 14.37 -3.89 1.68
CA LEU A 37 15.70 -4.20 1.17
C LEU A 37 16.79 -3.46 1.93
N GLU A 38 16.58 -2.19 2.27
CA GLU A 38 17.57 -1.34 2.97
C GLU A 38 17.96 -1.86 4.36
N LYS A 39 17.12 -2.74 4.95
CA LYS A 39 17.40 -3.39 6.24
C LYS A 39 18.41 -4.54 6.16
N ALA A 40 18.69 -5.04 4.96
CA ALA A 40 19.65 -6.10 4.75
C ALA A 40 21.08 -5.53 4.74
N HIS A 41 21.88 -5.86 5.77
CA HIS A 41 23.27 -5.41 5.84
C HIS A 41 24.14 -5.99 4.74
N LEU A 42 23.91 -7.24 4.37
CA LEU A 42 24.60 -7.95 3.31
C LEU A 42 23.67 -8.90 2.59
N ILE A 43 23.71 -8.88 1.26
CA ILE A 43 23.03 -9.81 0.36
C ILE A 43 24.12 -10.50 -0.44
N ASP A 44 24.41 -11.76 -0.14
CA ASP A 44 25.49 -12.55 -0.72
C ASP A 44 24.98 -13.65 -1.68
N ASN A 45 23.66 -13.79 -1.78
CA ASN A 45 22.98 -14.79 -2.62
C ASN A 45 22.29 -14.18 -3.85
N TYR A 46 22.63 -12.95 -4.22
CA TYR A 46 22.14 -12.34 -5.46
C TYR A 46 23.23 -12.35 -6.53
N TYR A 47 22.89 -12.92 -7.70
CA TYR A 47 23.80 -13.11 -8.80
C TYR A 47 24.47 -11.80 -9.25
N GLY A 48 25.79 -11.84 -9.48
CA GLY A 48 26.58 -10.71 -9.99
C GLY A 48 27.37 -9.95 -8.92
N PHE A 49 27.22 -10.28 -7.65
CA PHE A 49 27.90 -9.62 -6.53
C PHE A 49 28.81 -10.61 -5.77
N PRO A 50 30.05 -10.85 -6.23
CA PRO A 50 30.93 -11.90 -5.66
C PRO A 50 31.31 -11.63 -4.19
N ASN A 51 31.24 -10.40 -3.73
CA ASN A 51 31.52 -10.00 -2.35
C ASN A 51 30.22 -9.62 -1.58
N GLY A 52 29.05 -9.93 -2.16
CA GLY A 52 27.77 -9.43 -1.68
C GLY A 52 27.59 -7.92 -1.90
N ILE A 53 26.42 -7.43 -1.57
CA ILE A 53 26.05 -6.02 -1.64
C ILE A 53 25.13 -5.70 -0.46
N SER A 54 25.21 -4.49 0.11
CA SER A 54 24.22 -4.07 1.10
C SER A 54 22.86 -3.83 0.44
N GLY A 55 21.78 -4.10 1.14
CA GLY A 55 20.44 -3.85 0.61
C GLY A 55 20.20 -2.37 0.30
N LYS A 56 20.80 -1.47 1.10
CA LYS A 56 20.74 -0.01 0.84
C LYS A 56 21.42 0.34 -0.49
N GLN A 57 22.64 -0.14 -0.72
CA GLN A 57 23.37 0.12 -1.98
C GLN A 57 22.61 -0.45 -3.19
N LEU A 58 22.08 -1.67 -3.07
CA LEU A 58 21.31 -2.30 -4.15
C LEU A 58 20.02 -1.50 -4.47
N PHE A 59 19.38 -0.91 -3.45
CA PHE A 59 18.21 -0.06 -3.63
C PHE A 59 18.57 1.25 -4.35
N GLU A 60 19.63 1.93 -3.91
CA GLU A 60 20.12 3.18 -4.50
C GLU A 60 20.58 2.97 -5.95
N ASP A 61 21.33 1.91 -6.21
CA ASP A 61 21.80 1.53 -7.57
C ASP A 61 20.61 1.22 -8.50
N GLY A 62 19.57 0.55 -7.98
CA GLY A 62 18.37 0.27 -8.74
C GLY A 62 17.63 1.54 -9.18
N ILE A 63 17.43 2.50 -8.28
CA ILE A 63 16.83 3.79 -8.60
C ILE A 63 17.69 4.52 -9.64
N ALA A 64 19.00 4.65 -9.40
CA ALA A 64 19.92 5.31 -10.31
C ALA A 64 19.90 4.67 -11.72
N GLN A 65 19.82 3.35 -11.81
CA GLN A 65 19.68 2.63 -13.08
C GLN A 65 18.38 3.01 -13.81
N ALA A 66 17.27 3.07 -13.11
CA ALA A 66 15.97 3.44 -13.69
C ALA A 66 16.00 4.89 -14.22
N GLU A 67 16.49 5.82 -13.40
CA GLU A 67 16.63 7.23 -13.76
C GLU A 67 17.57 7.45 -14.95
N ALA A 68 18.69 6.72 -15.01
CA ALA A 68 19.63 6.78 -16.14
C ALA A 68 18.99 6.33 -17.46
N LEU A 69 17.98 5.46 -17.43
CA LEU A 69 17.16 5.10 -18.59
C LEU A 69 16.03 6.09 -18.88
N GLY A 70 15.86 7.11 -18.05
CA GLY A 70 14.81 8.13 -18.19
C GLY A 70 13.45 7.66 -17.62
N VAL A 71 13.45 6.77 -16.64
CA VAL A 71 12.26 6.48 -15.82
C VAL A 71 12.08 7.63 -14.83
N GLU A 72 10.86 8.12 -14.68
CA GLU A 72 10.55 9.07 -13.64
C GLU A 72 10.28 8.34 -12.33
N VAL A 73 11.10 8.63 -11.29
CA VAL A 73 10.99 8.02 -9.96
C VAL A 73 10.69 9.13 -8.95
N LYS A 74 9.59 8.99 -8.21
CA LYS A 74 9.16 9.97 -7.21
C LYS A 74 8.99 9.36 -5.85
N LYS A 75 9.54 10.03 -4.84
CA LYS A 75 9.32 9.68 -3.44
C LYS A 75 8.03 10.34 -2.95
N GLU A 76 6.92 9.77 -3.36
CA GLU A 76 5.56 10.19 -3.00
C GLU A 76 4.77 8.97 -2.54
N GLU A 77 3.95 9.14 -1.51
CA GLU A 77 3.07 8.08 -1.03
C GLU A 77 1.82 7.99 -1.90
N ALA A 78 1.56 6.80 -2.47
CA ALA A 78 0.28 6.52 -3.09
C ALA A 78 -0.78 6.25 -2.00
N LEU A 79 -1.85 7.04 -2.01
CA LEU A 79 -2.92 7.00 -1.01
C LEU A 79 -4.16 6.26 -1.49
N HIS A 80 -4.50 6.46 -2.77
CA HIS A 80 -5.71 5.92 -3.36
C HIS A 80 -5.49 5.54 -4.82
N VAL A 81 -6.17 4.49 -5.26
CA VAL A 81 -6.21 4.04 -6.65
C VAL A 81 -7.67 3.86 -7.06
N SER A 82 -8.06 4.40 -8.20
CA SER A 82 -9.40 4.25 -8.77
C SER A 82 -9.33 4.18 -10.30
N MET A 83 -10.41 3.71 -10.90
CA MET A 83 -10.58 3.77 -12.37
C MET A 83 -11.50 4.96 -12.70
N ASN A 84 -11.07 5.80 -13.63
CA ASN A 84 -11.88 6.93 -14.10
C ASN A 84 -12.81 6.56 -15.25
N ALA A 85 -13.60 7.54 -15.71
CA ALA A 85 -14.60 7.34 -16.78
C ALA A 85 -13.98 6.95 -18.14
N GLU A 86 -12.73 7.29 -18.37
CA GLU A 86 -11.95 6.96 -19.56
C GLU A 86 -11.28 5.59 -19.49
N MET A 87 -11.64 4.77 -18.48
CA MET A 87 -11.04 3.46 -18.21
C MET A 87 -9.52 3.51 -18.01
N ARG A 88 -9.06 4.57 -17.33
CA ARG A 88 -7.67 4.76 -16.90
C ARG A 88 -7.56 4.65 -15.40
N TRP A 89 -6.35 4.38 -14.94
CA TRP A 89 -6.04 4.31 -13.51
C TRP A 89 -5.61 5.67 -13.00
N ASP A 90 -6.35 6.20 -12.03
CA ASP A 90 -6.00 7.38 -11.26
C ASP A 90 -5.30 6.94 -9.97
N VAL A 91 -4.12 7.48 -9.72
CA VAL A 91 -3.36 7.26 -8.49
C VAL A 91 -3.21 8.59 -7.78
N ALA A 92 -3.91 8.75 -6.67
CA ALA A 92 -3.76 9.89 -5.77
C ALA A 92 -2.56 9.68 -4.85
N THR A 93 -1.75 10.71 -4.69
CA THR A 93 -0.56 10.72 -3.83
C THR A 93 -0.59 11.87 -2.83
N THR A 94 0.39 11.94 -1.95
CA THR A 94 0.59 13.07 -1.03
C THR A 94 0.83 14.42 -1.74
N GLU A 95 1.30 14.39 -2.98
CA GLU A 95 1.66 15.60 -3.74
C GLU A 95 0.68 15.93 -4.88
N GLY A 96 -0.27 15.02 -5.18
CA GLY A 96 -1.23 15.23 -6.25
C GLY A 96 -1.84 13.94 -6.79
N SER A 97 -2.17 13.91 -8.07
CA SER A 97 -2.70 12.71 -8.73
C SER A 97 -2.08 12.50 -10.10
N TYR A 98 -1.99 11.23 -10.51
CA TYR A 98 -1.42 10.79 -11.78
C TYR A 98 -2.34 9.79 -12.46
N GLU A 99 -2.40 9.84 -13.79
CA GLU A 99 -3.19 8.91 -14.60
C GLU A 99 -2.30 7.97 -15.40
N ALA A 100 -2.73 6.72 -15.54
CA ALA A 100 -2.05 5.71 -16.36
C ALA A 100 -3.00 4.77 -17.11
N GLY A 101 -2.48 4.18 -18.19
CA GLY A 101 -3.17 3.12 -18.95
C GLY A 101 -3.10 1.75 -18.26
N ALA A 102 -2.05 1.49 -17.47
CA ALA A 102 -1.86 0.28 -16.69
C ALA A 102 -1.20 0.57 -15.35
N LEU A 103 -1.40 -0.32 -14.38
CA LEU A 103 -0.90 -0.22 -13.01
C LEU A 103 -0.09 -1.46 -12.64
N ILE A 104 1.06 -1.28 -11.98
CA ILE A 104 1.83 -2.37 -11.38
C ILE A 104 1.97 -2.14 -9.88
N ILE A 105 1.49 -3.09 -9.07
CA ILE A 105 1.59 -3.06 -7.61
C ILE A 105 2.81 -3.88 -7.18
N SER A 106 3.83 -3.21 -6.63
CA SER A 106 5.10 -3.81 -6.19
C SER A 106 5.54 -3.32 -4.81
N THR A 107 4.55 -3.05 -3.94
CA THR A 107 4.74 -2.44 -2.61
C THR A 107 5.43 -3.35 -1.58
N GLY A 108 5.71 -4.60 -1.93
CA GLY A 108 6.23 -5.59 -0.99
C GLY A 108 5.15 -6.05 0.03
N ASN A 109 5.62 -6.62 1.16
CA ASN A 109 4.75 -7.23 2.20
C ASN A 109 4.64 -6.34 3.45
N LYS A 110 4.59 -5.03 3.32
CA LYS A 110 4.48 -4.17 4.49
C LYS A 110 3.02 -3.98 4.89
N LYS A 111 2.52 -4.79 5.86
CA LYS A 111 1.47 -4.36 6.77
C LYS A 111 2.12 -3.96 8.09
N LEU A 112 2.02 -2.69 8.45
CA LEU A 112 2.27 -2.27 9.81
C LEU A 112 0.97 -2.55 10.60
N LYS A 113 0.81 -3.80 11.07
CA LYS A 113 -0.18 -4.07 12.11
C LYS A 113 0.39 -3.51 13.41
N PRO A 114 -0.21 -2.47 14.00
CA PRO A 114 0.24 -2.00 15.29
C PRO A 114 0.06 -3.12 16.32
N ASN A 115 1.03 -3.27 17.20
CA ASN A 115 0.94 -4.26 18.29
C ASN A 115 -0.01 -3.74 19.39
N ILE A 116 -1.31 -3.72 19.08
CA ILE A 116 -2.38 -3.32 19.98
C ILE A 116 -3.20 -4.56 20.29
N LYS A 117 -3.34 -4.87 21.57
CA LYS A 117 -4.17 -6.00 22.04
C LYS A 117 -5.62 -5.84 21.55
N GLY A 118 -6.22 -6.91 21.08
CA GLY A 118 -7.59 -6.94 20.56
C GLY A 118 -7.70 -6.76 19.05
N ILE A 119 -6.71 -6.21 18.33
CA ILE A 119 -6.79 -6.06 16.88
C ILE A 119 -7.12 -7.38 16.20
N GLU A 120 -6.33 -8.43 16.46
CA GLU A 120 -6.53 -9.73 15.80
C GLU A 120 -7.83 -10.43 16.24
N ALA A 121 -8.21 -10.28 17.51
CA ALA A 121 -9.42 -10.90 18.05
C ALA A 121 -10.71 -10.35 17.44
N PHE A 122 -10.69 -9.06 17.04
CA PHE A 122 -11.82 -8.35 16.45
C PHE A 122 -11.69 -8.11 14.95
N GLU A 123 -10.70 -8.67 14.28
CA GLU A 123 -10.59 -8.62 12.82
C GLU A 123 -11.85 -9.23 12.17
N GLY A 124 -12.53 -8.45 11.31
CA GLY A 124 -13.84 -8.80 10.76
C GLY A 124 -15.02 -8.74 11.74
N LYS A 125 -14.77 -8.43 13.02
CA LYS A 125 -15.78 -8.24 14.06
C LYS A 125 -15.82 -6.81 14.61
N GLY A 126 -15.42 -5.86 13.79
CA GLY A 126 -15.36 -4.45 14.14
C GLY A 126 -14.00 -3.81 13.87
N VAL A 127 -12.93 -4.58 13.70
CA VAL A 127 -11.65 -4.11 13.19
C VAL A 127 -11.58 -4.36 11.69
N SER A 128 -11.26 -3.32 10.92
CA SER A 128 -11.11 -3.34 9.46
C SER A 128 -9.82 -2.62 9.05
N TYR A 129 -9.35 -2.90 7.82
CA TYR A 129 -8.18 -2.28 7.19
C TYR A 129 -8.56 -1.57 5.87
N CYS A 130 -9.86 -1.41 5.59
CA CYS A 130 -10.32 -0.81 4.33
C CYS A 130 -11.63 -0.04 4.56
N ALA A 131 -11.54 1.28 4.57
CA ALA A 131 -12.69 2.17 4.77
C ALA A 131 -13.73 2.03 3.67
N ILE A 132 -13.31 1.99 2.41
CA ILE A 132 -14.21 1.84 1.25
C ILE A 132 -14.94 0.49 1.27
N CYS A 133 -14.24 -0.60 1.70
CA CYS A 133 -14.84 -1.94 1.71
C CYS A 133 -15.92 -2.09 2.78
N ASP A 134 -15.61 -1.63 3.99
CA ASP A 134 -16.40 -1.95 5.18
C ASP A 134 -17.14 -0.74 5.77
N GLY A 135 -16.82 0.48 5.34
CA GLY A 135 -17.38 1.72 5.91
C GLY A 135 -18.92 1.76 5.90
N PHE A 136 -19.54 1.18 4.86
CA PHE A 136 -21.00 1.13 4.73
C PHE A 136 -21.69 0.41 5.92
N PHE A 137 -21.04 -0.61 6.51
CA PHE A 137 -21.59 -1.33 7.67
C PHE A 137 -21.62 -0.47 8.96
N TYR A 138 -20.90 0.66 8.95
CA TYR A 138 -20.80 1.60 10.07
C TYR A 138 -21.61 2.87 9.86
N ARG A 139 -22.52 2.88 8.89
CA ARG A 139 -23.40 4.01 8.63
C ARG A 139 -24.16 4.42 9.91
N LYS A 140 -24.11 5.72 10.22
CA LYS A 140 -24.71 6.30 11.44
C LYS A 140 -24.18 5.69 12.75
N LYS A 141 -22.92 5.28 12.76
CA LYS A 141 -22.25 4.74 13.96
C LYS A 141 -20.98 5.55 14.26
N ALA A 142 -20.47 5.40 15.48
CA ALA A 142 -19.18 5.97 15.86
C ALA A 142 -18.04 5.01 15.45
N VAL A 143 -17.01 5.55 14.82
CA VAL A 143 -15.81 4.77 14.44
C VAL A 143 -14.53 5.52 14.79
N ALA A 144 -13.45 4.77 14.93
CA ALA A 144 -12.10 5.28 15.06
C ALA A 144 -11.23 4.86 13.88
N VAL A 145 -10.31 5.73 13.45
CA VAL A 145 -9.23 5.42 12.51
C VAL A 145 -7.93 5.47 13.29
N ILE A 146 -7.19 4.35 13.34
CA ILE A 146 -5.87 4.28 13.99
C ILE A 146 -4.79 4.58 12.96
N GLY A 147 -4.03 5.66 13.17
CA GLY A 147 -2.91 6.06 12.34
C GLY A 147 -2.58 7.54 12.52
N SER A 148 -1.39 7.95 12.10
CA SER A 148 -0.84 9.30 12.34
C SER A 148 -0.25 9.95 11.06
N GLY A 149 -0.49 9.37 9.89
CA GLY A 149 0.00 9.86 8.59
C GLY A 149 -1.13 10.15 7.60
N ASP A 150 -0.73 10.53 6.38
CA ASP A 150 -1.65 10.88 5.29
C ASP A 150 -2.56 9.71 4.89
N TYR A 151 -2.06 8.47 5.00
CA TYR A 151 -2.89 7.29 4.78
C TYR A 151 -4.07 7.22 5.76
N ALA A 152 -3.87 7.54 7.04
CA ALA A 152 -4.97 7.58 8.01
C ALA A 152 -5.98 8.69 7.68
N LEU A 153 -5.52 9.85 7.21
CA LEU A 153 -6.41 10.93 6.76
C LEU A 153 -7.19 10.54 5.50
N SER A 154 -6.59 9.79 4.57
CA SER A 154 -7.26 9.25 3.39
C SER A 154 -8.39 8.27 3.77
N GLU A 155 -8.11 7.31 4.68
CA GLU A 155 -9.13 6.38 5.17
C GLU A 155 -10.25 7.12 5.96
N ALA A 156 -9.88 8.15 6.72
CA ALA A 156 -10.85 8.98 7.42
C ALA A 156 -11.77 9.76 6.46
N ALA A 157 -11.23 10.26 5.35
CA ALA A 157 -12.00 10.95 4.32
C ALA A 157 -13.02 10.03 3.62
N ASP A 158 -12.65 8.77 3.39
CA ASP A 158 -13.57 7.76 2.84
C ASP A 158 -14.76 7.46 3.77
N LEU A 159 -14.59 7.65 5.10
CA LEU A 159 -15.63 7.41 6.11
C LEU A 159 -16.49 8.65 6.44
N GLU A 160 -15.98 9.84 6.21
CA GLU A 160 -16.51 11.12 6.68
C GLU A 160 -18.02 11.32 6.42
N ASN A 161 -18.48 10.94 5.23
CA ASN A 161 -19.89 11.11 4.82
C ASN A 161 -20.75 9.87 5.10
N ILE A 162 -20.20 8.84 5.71
CA ILE A 162 -20.86 7.55 5.95
C ILE A 162 -21.23 7.41 7.42
N VAL A 163 -20.30 7.75 8.32
CA VAL A 163 -20.41 7.50 9.76
C VAL A 163 -20.97 8.71 10.50
N GLU A 164 -21.51 8.49 11.70
CA GLU A 164 -22.06 9.58 12.53
C GLU A 164 -20.95 10.33 13.26
N LYS A 165 -19.97 9.60 13.79
CA LYS A 165 -18.85 10.17 14.54
C LYS A 165 -17.54 9.49 14.11
N LEU A 166 -16.57 10.31 13.75
CA LEU A 166 -15.25 9.89 13.32
C LEU A 166 -14.18 10.46 14.25
N THR A 167 -13.28 9.62 14.75
CA THR A 167 -12.15 10.04 15.59
C THR A 167 -10.87 9.39 15.06
N VAL A 168 -9.82 10.18 14.88
CA VAL A 168 -8.48 9.69 14.53
C VAL A 168 -7.71 9.44 15.82
N LEU A 169 -7.14 8.24 15.95
CA LEU A 169 -6.34 7.80 17.10
C LEU A 169 -4.88 7.65 16.66
N THR A 170 -4.00 8.50 17.13
CA THR A 170 -2.59 8.50 16.67
C THR A 170 -1.69 7.56 17.45
N ASN A 171 -2.24 6.88 18.46
CA ASN A 171 -1.52 5.92 19.29
C ASN A 171 -0.24 6.50 19.92
N GLY A 172 -0.35 7.69 20.50
CA GLY A 172 0.75 8.39 21.17
C GLY A 172 1.68 9.20 20.26
N LYS A 173 1.37 9.28 18.96
CA LYS A 173 2.10 10.15 18.02
C LYS A 173 1.40 11.49 17.87
N PRO A 174 2.08 12.54 17.36
CA PRO A 174 1.45 13.81 17.02
C PRO A 174 0.34 13.65 15.97
N ALA A 175 -0.64 14.55 16.02
CA ALA A 175 -1.68 14.62 15.00
C ALA A 175 -1.08 14.88 13.60
N PRO A 176 -1.63 14.27 12.53
CA PRO A 176 -1.22 14.56 11.17
C PRO A 176 -1.45 16.04 10.83
N ASN A 177 -0.53 16.62 10.06
CA ASN A 177 -0.68 18.01 9.60
C ASN A 177 -1.96 18.18 8.79
N GLY A 178 -2.69 19.27 9.05
CA GLY A 178 -3.93 19.56 8.32
C GLY A 178 -5.12 18.65 8.67
N CYS A 179 -5.04 17.86 9.75
CA CYS A 179 -6.15 17.02 10.19
C CYS A 179 -7.36 17.88 10.61
N LYS A 180 -8.49 17.68 9.93
CA LYS A 180 -9.77 18.35 10.22
C LYS A 180 -10.68 17.56 11.16
N TYR A 181 -10.30 16.34 11.49
CA TYR A 181 -11.08 15.43 12.32
C TYR A 181 -10.78 15.60 13.80
N ASN A 182 -11.67 15.04 14.65
CA ASN A 182 -11.35 14.91 16.07
C ASN A 182 -10.17 13.95 16.24
N VAL A 183 -9.12 14.37 16.97
CA VAL A 183 -7.91 13.59 17.19
C VAL A 183 -7.73 13.30 18.67
N ILE A 184 -7.35 12.05 18.97
CA ILE A 184 -6.90 11.63 20.30
C ILE A 184 -5.47 11.09 20.17
N GLU A 185 -4.50 11.78 20.79
CA GLU A 185 -3.08 11.43 20.74
C GLU A 185 -2.66 10.43 21.82
N LYS A 186 -3.62 9.94 22.62
CA LYS A 186 -3.34 8.98 23.70
C LYS A 186 -2.87 7.65 23.14
N LYS A 187 -1.96 7.01 23.88
CA LYS A 187 -1.49 5.68 23.55
C LYS A 187 -2.57 4.64 23.80
N ILE A 188 -2.82 3.80 22.82
CA ILE A 188 -3.83 2.77 22.88
C ILE A 188 -3.29 1.56 23.64
N LYS A 189 -4.03 1.12 24.63
CA LYS A 189 -3.74 -0.08 25.42
C LYS A 189 -4.37 -1.32 24.81
N GLU A 190 -5.67 -1.26 24.48
CA GLU A 190 -6.44 -2.41 24.04
C GLU A 190 -7.72 -2.00 23.30
N ILE A 191 -8.12 -2.79 22.30
CA ILE A 191 -9.47 -2.74 21.71
C ILE A 191 -10.30 -3.79 22.45
N LYS A 192 -11.47 -3.39 22.95
CA LYS A 192 -12.37 -4.24 23.76
C LYS A 192 -13.76 -4.32 23.15
N GLY A 193 -14.45 -5.39 23.52
CA GLY A 193 -15.83 -5.66 23.17
C GLY A 193 -16.20 -7.09 23.58
N ASP A 194 -17.44 -7.47 23.37
CA ASP A 194 -17.90 -8.85 23.58
C ASP A 194 -17.76 -9.64 22.27
N GLU A 195 -18.82 -9.73 21.47
CA GLU A 195 -18.78 -10.37 20.15
C GLU A 195 -18.17 -9.46 19.07
N ARG A 196 -18.23 -8.17 19.26
CA ARG A 196 -17.74 -7.11 18.35
C ARG A 196 -17.04 -6.01 19.14
N VAL A 197 -16.32 -5.15 18.41
CA VAL A 197 -15.71 -3.94 18.98
C VAL A 197 -16.77 -3.10 19.68
N GLY A 198 -16.48 -2.69 20.92
CA GLY A 198 -17.31 -1.82 21.74
C GLY A 198 -16.58 -0.53 22.15
N CYS A 199 -15.28 -0.62 22.45
CA CYS A 199 -14.48 0.55 22.80
C CYS A 199 -12.98 0.36 22.54
N VAL A 200 -12.25 1.48 22.54
CA VAL A 200 -10.79 1.55 22.59
C VAL A 200 -10.39 2.09 23.96
N GLU A 201 -9.63 1.30 24.73
CA GLU A 201 -9.05 1.69 26.01
C GLU A 201 -7.66 2.27 25.83
N PHE A 202 -7.36 3.37 26.50
CA PHE A 202 -6.04 4.01 26.50
C PHE A 202 -5.21 3.63 27.73
N GLU A 203 -3.89 3.87 27.67
CA GLU A 203 -2.97 3.53 28.78
C GLU A 203 -3.27 4.33 30.07
N ASP A 204 -3.91 5.49 29.98
CA ASP A 204 -4.33 6.31 31.12
C ASP A 204 -5.63 5.84 31.80
N GLY A 205 -6.26 4.79 31.27
CA GLY A 205 -7.49 4.19 31.78
C GLY A 205 -8.78 4.82 31.22
N GLU A 206 -8.71 5.87 30.41
CA GLU A 206 -9.87 6.35 29.69
C GLU A 206 -10.24 5.41 28.53
N SER A 207 -11.48 5.53 28.05
CA SER A 207 -11.97 4.76 26.90
C SER A 207 -12.79 5.61 25.95
N LEU A 208 -12.74 5.23 24.67
CA LEU A 208 -13.57 5.77 23.61
C LEU A 208 -14.54 4.69 23.13
N GLU A 209 -15.85 4.91 23.29
CA GLU A 209 -16.86 4.02 22.74
C GLU A 209 -16.93 4.16 21.22
N VAL A 210 -16.80 3.03 20.50
CA VAL A 210 -16.85 2.93 19.05
C VAL A 210 -17.48 1.61 18.62
N ASN A 211 -18.12 1.63 17.46
CA ASN A 211 -18.69 0.42 16.85
C ASN A 211 -17.71 -0.25 15.88
N GLY A 212 -16.66 0.45 15.48
CA GLY A 212 -15.65 -0.04 14.57
C GLY A 212 -14.34 0.73 14.66
N VAL A 213 -13.26 0.05 14.29
CA VAL A 213 -11.91 0.58 14.26
C VAL A 213 -11.30 0.26 12.90
N PHE A 214 -10.85 1.29 12.19
CA PHE A 214 -10.15 1.17 10.92
C PHE A 214 -8.65 1.38 11.15
N VAL A 215 -7.85 0.38 10.80
CA VAL A 215 -6.40 0.42 11.03
C VAL A 215 -5.69 0.93 9.78
N ALA A 216 -5.15 2.13 9.85
CA ALA A 216 -4.43 2.84 8.79
C ALA A 216 -3.05 3.32 9.28
N GLU A 217 -2.31 2.42 9.91
CA GLU A 217 -0.97 2.71 10.46
C GLU A 217 0.08 2.60 9.37
N GLY A 218 0.93 3.61 9.23
CA GLY A 218 2.02 3.66 8.26
C GLY A 218 1.57 4.08 6.87
N VAL A 219 1.85 3.28 5.85
CA VAL A 219 1.54 3.53 4.44
C VAL A 219 0.61 2.43 3.89
N ALA A 220 -0.19 2.76 2.88
CA ALA A 220 -1.04 1.79 2.20
C ALA A 220 -0.20 0.63 1.61
N GLY A 221 -0.55 -0.59 1.93
CA GLY A 221 0.07 -1.79 1.37
C GLY A 221 -0.61 -2.25 0.09
N GLY A 222 0.03 -3.18 -0.65
CA GLY A 222 -0.53 -3.74 -1.87
C GLY A 222 -1.88 -4.42 -1.67
N ALA A 223 -2.06 -5.12 -0.54
CA ALA A 223 -3.35 -5.73 -0.19
C ALA A 223 -4.45 -4.69 0.08
N ASP A 224 -4.10 -3.48 0.56
CA ASP A 224 -5.06 -2.41 0.79
C ASP A 224 -5.53 -1.82 -0.54
N PHE A 225 -4.61 -1.56 -1.49
CA PHE A 225 -4.96 -1.18 -2.86
C PHE A 225 -5.78 -2.27 -3.55
N ALA A 226 -5.36 -3.54 -3.42
CA ALA A 226 -6.04 -4.67 -4.01
C ALA A 226 -7.52 -4.73 -3.61
N LYS A 227 -7.82 -4.61 -2.32
CA LYS A 227 -9.18 -4.62 -1.79
C LYS A 227 -10.02 -3.47 -2.36
N LYS A 228 -9.45 -2.26 -2.44
CA LYS A 228 -10.15 -1.05 -2.90
C LYS A 228 -10.61 -1.15 -4.36
N ILE A 229 -9.88 -1.84 -5.21
CA ILE A 229 -10.19 -1.95 -6.65
C ILE A 229 -10.63 -3.37 -7.07
N GLY A 230 -10.98 -4.23 -6.10
CA GLY A 230 -11.56 -5.55 -6.38
C GLY A 230 -10.56 -6.61 -6.87
N ILE A 231 -9.27 -6.45 -6.56
CA ILE A 231 -8.27 -7.47 -6.86
C ILE A 231 -8.42 -8.66 -5.90
N ALA A 232 -8.38 -9.87 -6.45
CA ALA A 232 -8.42 -11.10 -5.67
C ALA A 232 -7.15 -11.27 -4.83
N THR A 233 -7.34 -11.56 -3.54
CA THR A 233 -6.26 -11.81 -2.58
C THR A 233 -6.40 -13.17 -1.91
N GLU A 234 -5.30 -13.70 -1.40
CA GLU A 234 -5.26 -14.83 -0.49
C GLU A 234 -4.49 -14.42 0.76
N GLY A 235 -5.23 -14.18 1.86
CA GLY A 235 -4.68 -13.49 3.01
C GLY A 235 -4.20 -12.08 2.62
N ASP A 236 -2.91 -11.82 2.83
CA ASP A 236 -2.27 -10.53 2.53
C ASP A 236 -1.52 -10.52 1.18
N THR A 237 -1.69 -11.55 0.35
CA THR A 237 -1.04 -11.66 -0.95
C THR A 237 -2.02 -11.41 -2.10
N ILE A 238 -1.56 -10.72 -3.13
CA ILE A 238 -2.30 -10.52 -4.37
C ILE A 238 -2.19 -11.78 -5.23
N LYS A 239 -3.32 -12.30 -5.71
CA LYS A 239 -3.33 -13.40 -6.67
C LYS A 239 -3.01 -12.90 -8.06
N THR A 240 -2.06 -13.56 -8.71
CA THR A 240 -1.69 -13.30 -10.11
C THR A 240 -1.61 -14.62 -10.88
N ASP A 241 -1.71 -14.51 -12.20
CA ASP A 241 -1.35 -15.61 -13.09
C ASP A 241 0.18 -15.69 -13.32
N SER A 242 0.62 -16.56 -14.23
CA SER A 242 2.05 -16.72 -14.57
C SER A 242 2.66 -15.48 -15.27
N HIS A 243 1.82 -14.58 -15.75
CA HIS A 243 2.21 -13.32 -16.40
C HIS A 243 2.07 -12.12 -15.47
N MET A 244 1.96 -12.35 -14.16
CA MET A 244 1.78 -11.34 -13.13
C MET A 244 0.51 -10.51 -13.28
N ALA A 245 -0.45 -10.92 -14.12
CA ALA A 245 -1.73 -10.25 -14.27
C ALA A 245 -2.68 -10.62 -13.12
N THR A 246 -3.39 -9.62 -12.61
CA THR A 246 -4.46 -9.81 -11.63
C THR A 246 -5.79 -10.11 -12.33
N ASN A 247 -6.84 -10.37 -11.56
CA ASN A 247 -8.21 -10.49 -12.12
C ASN A 247 -8.78 -9.15 -12.62
N VAL A 248 -8.11 -8.02 -12.38
CA VAL A 248 -8.54 -6.70 -12.83
C VAL A 248 -7.74 -6.32 -14.08
N PRO A 249 -8.39 -6.11 -15.26
CA PRO A 249 -7.69 -5.80 -16.49
C PRO A 249 -6.81 -4.55 -16.39
N GLY A 250 -5.55 -4.66 -16.84
CA GLY A 250 -4.57 -3.57 -16.80
C GLY A 250 -3.92 -3.35 -15.44
N VAL A 251 -4.16 -4.26 -14.47
CA VAL A 251 -3.49 -4.26 -13.18
C VAL A 251 -2.65 -5.51 -13.01
N PHE A 252 -1.39 -5.31 -12.67
CA PHE A 252 -0.38 -6.34 -12.45
C PHE A 252 0.17 -6.23 -11.04
N ALA A 253 0.71 -7.32 -10.50
CA ALA A 253 1.38 -7.29 -9.20
C ALA A 253 2.63 -8.17 -9.22
N CYS A 254 3.69 -7.75 -8.52
CA CYS A 254 4.96 -8.45 -8.53
C CYS A 254 5.78 -8.22 -7.25
N GLY A 255 6.70 -9.11 -6.99
CA GLY A 255 7.55 -9.09 -5.80
C GLY A 255 6.87 -9.70 -4.58
N ASN A 256 7.26 -9.25 -3.38
CA ASN A 256 6.76 -9.87 -2.14
C ASN A 256 5.25 -9.76 -1.94
N VAL A 257 4.58 -8.83 -2.60
CA VAL A 257 3.12 -8.66 -2.52
C VAL A 257 2.34 -9.86 -3.11
N THR A 258 2.97 -10.65 -3.99
CA THR A 258 2.41 -11.88 -4.57
C THR A 258 2.73 -13.15 -3.74
N GLY A 259 3.46 -13.00 -2.63
CA GLY A 259 3.86 -14.14 -1.78
C GLY A 259 5.00 -14.98 -2.38
N GLY A 260 5.04 -16.26 -2.04
CA GLY A 260 6.06 -17.19 -2.53
C GLY A 260 7.45 -16.94 -1.94
N LEU A 261 8.51 -17.16 -2.73
CA LEU A 261 9.90 -16.97 -2.31
C LEU A 261 10.21 -15.48 -2.10
N LEU A 262 10.53 -15.09 -0.87
CA LEU A 262 10.83 -13.69 -0.53
C LEU A 262 12.32 -13.37 -0.76
N GLN A 263 12.74 -13.30 -2.03
CA GLN A 263 14.13 -13.09 -2.46
C GLN A 263 14.22 -12.05 -3.58
N VAL A 264 15.37 -11.38 -3.67
CA VAL A 264 15.64 -10.35 -4.69
C VAL A 264 15.51 -10.94 -6.11
N CYS A 265 16.04 -12.12 -6.36
CA CYS A 265 15.98 -12.76 -7.68
C CYS A 265 14.54 -13.01 -8.16
N LYS A 266 13.65 -13.47 -7.26
CA LYS A 266 12.22 -13.65 -7.56
C LYS A 266 11.56 -12.31 -7.85
N ALA A 267 11.81 -11.30 -7.01
CA ALA A 267 11.25 -9.97 -7.17
C ALA A 267 11.65 -9.33 -8.51
N VAL A 268 12.93 -9.46 -8.91
CA VAL A 268 13.46 -8.97 -10.20
C VAL A 268 12.80 -9.68 -11.38
N TYR A 269 12.68 -11.02 -11.31
CA TYR A 269 12.03 -11.81 -12.35
C TYR A 269 10.56 -11.41 -12.53
N GLU A 270 9.78 -11.39 -11.44
CA GLU A 270 8.38 -11.02 -11.50
C GLU A 270 8.16 -9.58 -11.96
N GLY A 271 9.06 -8.67 -11.58
CA GLY A 271 9.04 -7.30 -12.08
C GLY A 271 9.21 -7.23 -13.59
N ALA A 272 10.16 -7.99 -14.13
CA ALA A 272 10.37 -8.07 -15.58
C ALA A 272 9.13 -8.60 -16.29
N GLU A 273 8.53 -9.69 -15.78
CA GLU A 273 7.31 -10.30 -16.33
C GLU A 273 6.12 -9.33 -16.27
N ALA A 274 5.89 -8.68 -15.12
CA ALA A 274 4.83 -7.69 -14.97
C ALA A 274 4.99 -6.49 -15.91
N GLY A 275 6.23 -6.00 -16.08
CA GLY A 275 6.53 -4.91 -17.00
C GLY A 275 6.24 -5.26 -18.46
N LEU A 276 6.65 -6.45 -18.92
CA LEU A 276 6.36 -6.94 -20.26
C LEU A 276 4.86 -7.16 -20.48
N SER A 277 4.17 -7.72 -19.49
CA SER A 277 2.72 -7.97 -19.54
C SER A 277 1.92 -6.67 -19.61
N ALA A 278 2.31 -5.65 -18.84
CA ALA A 278 1.70 -4.32 -18.91
C ALA A 278 1.89 -3.68 -20.30
N VAL A 279 3.08 -3.81 -20.89
CA VAL A 279 3.35 -3.33 -22.27
C VAL A 279 2.49 -4.05 -23.29
N ASN A 280 2.32 -5.36 -23.19
CA ASN A 280 1.49 -6.14 -24.10
C ASN A 280 0.02 -5.75 -23.97
N PHE A 281 -0.51 -5.63 -22.77
CA PHE A 281 -1.87 -5.13 -22.51
C PHE A 281 -2.14 -3.77 -23.19
N LEU A 282 -1.17 -2.85 -23.13
CA LEU A 282 -1.31 -1.52 -23.74
C LEU A 282 -1.25 -1.53 -25.28
N LYS A 283 -0.76 -2.60 -25.92
CA LYS A 283 -0.78 -2.76 -27.38
C LYS A 283 -2.10 -3.30 -27.90
N GLU A 284 -2.85 -3.98 -27.03
CA GLU A 284 -4.15 -4.59 -27.38
C GLU A 284 -5.33 -3.61 -27.25
N LYS A 285 -5.08 -2.44 -26.64
CA LYS A 285 -6.02 -1.31 -26.55
C LYS A 285 -5.81 -0.33 -27.72
#